data_d9c28c2a989496c1077d311b2160ee79
#
_entry.id   d9c28c2a989496c1077d311b2160ee79
#
_cell.length_a   1.000
_cell.length_b   1.000
_cell.length_c   1.000
_cell.angle_alpha   90.00
_cell.angle_beta   90.00
_cell.angle_gamma   90.00
#
_symmetry.space_group_name_H-M   'P 1'
#
loop_
_entity.id
_entity.type
_entity.pdbx_description
1 polymer ?
#
loop_
_entity_poly.entity_id
_entity_poly.type
_entity_poly.pdbx_seq_one_letter_code
_entity_poly.pdbx_strand_id
1 'polypeptide(L)'
;MDSSETEEAARMIWGAWSAGEVIPELPEGCRPLNELEGHQVQAALTRVARQDTEGWKIAATSKAGQQHINVSGPLAGRMLAKFVCPDGAEVDLSSNQMRVAEAEFVFRFWKNIPVQQDPYSLAEVLEAVDQLQLGIEIPDSRYIGFTRVGAAQLLADNACASWMILGPEVKVAWKDRDLAEHEVRVLKNGAEVAVGSGRNVLGSPLKALTWLVNDLRRRGQMLYRHQFVTTGTCVTPVPIAPGDALVADFGEFGQARMTFSSN
;
A
#
# COMPACT_ATOMS: atom_id res chain seq x y z
N MET A 1 6.16 18.54 -15.93
CA MET A 1 7.18 18.90 -14.91
C MET A 1 8.58 18.59 -15.45
N ASP A 2 9.54 19.47 -15.22
CA ASP A 2 10.94 19.18 -15.48
C ASP A 2 11.61 18.39 -14.33
N SER A 3 12.90 18.05 -14.49
CA SER A 3 13.61 17.25 -13.48
C SER A 3 13.83 18.01 -12.14
N SER A 4 13.99 19.34 -12.19
CA SER A 4 14.20 20.16 -11.00
C SER A 4 12.91 20.29 -10.20
N GLU A 5 11.79 20.56 -10.86
CA GLU A 5 10.45 20.63 -10.28
C GLU A 5 10.06 19.29 -9.65
N THR A 6 10.35 18.18 -10.35
CA THR A 6 10.09 16.82 -9.86
C THR A 6 10.87 16.50 -8.59
N GLU A 7 12.15 16.88 -8.53
CA GLU A 7 12.96 16.69 -7.33
C GLU A 7 12.56 17.61 -6.19
N GLU A 8 12.16 18.85 -6.48
CA GLU A 8 11.67 19.79 -5.47
C GLU A 8 10.42 19.24 -4.80
N ALA A 9 9.43 18.80 -5.59
CA ALA A 9 8.22 18.14 -5.08
C ALA A 9 8.56 16.95 -4.18
N ALA A 10 9.47 16.08 -4.64
CA ALA A 10 9.89 14.91 -3.87
C ALA A 10 10.58 15.28 -2.55
N ARG A 11 11.43 16.33 -2.55
CA ARG A 11 12.06 16.83 -1.31
C ARG A 11 11.04 17.39 -0.33
N MET A 12 10.02 18.09 -0.79
CA MET A 12 8.96 18.62 0.06
C MET A 12 8.15 17.49 0.71
N ILE A 13 7.72 16.49 -0.08
CA ILE A 13 7.02 15.32 0.45
C ILE A 13 7.88 14.55 1.44
N TRP A 14 9.15 14.29 1.11
CA TRP A 14 10.05 13.56 2.01
C TRP A 14 10.37 14.37 3.27
N GLY A 15 10.52 15.70 3.16
CA GLY A 15 10.70 16.59 4.29
C GLY A 15 9.55 16.51 5.28
N ALA A 16 8.33 16.66 4.79
CA ALA A 16 7.10 16.52 5.59
C ALA A 16 7.03 15.12 6.23
N TRP A 17 7.25 14.05 5.45
CA TRP A 17 7.22 12.68 5.97
C TRP A 17 8.25 12.46 7.09
N SER A 18 9.49 12.93 6.87
CA SER A 18 10.58 12.72 7.83
C SER A 18 10.42 13.53 9.12
N ALA A 19 9.76 14.69 9.03
CA ALA A 19 9.48 15.57 10.16
C ALA A 19 8.19 15.19 10.91
N GLY A 20 7.36 14.29 10.36
CA GLY A 20 6.02 14.01 10.88
C GLY A 20 5.07 15.21 10.71
N GLU A 21 5.29 16.01 9.68
CA GLU A 21 4.51 17.19 9.37
C GLU A 21 3.60 16.98 8.16
N VAL A 22 2.68 17.91 7.94
CA VAL A 22 1.81 17.95 6.78
C VAL A 22 1.89 19.28 6.07
N ILE A 23 1.62 19.21 4.77
CA ILE A 23 1.50 20.37 3.90
C ILE A 23 0.06 20.46 3.34
N PRO A 24 -0.44 21.65 3.01
CA PRO A 24 -1.78 21.78 2.40
C PRO A 24 -1.83 21.13 1.00
N GLU A 25 -0.83 21.42 0.17
CA GLU A 25 -0.62 20.90 -1.18
C GLU A 25 0.79 21.26 -1.67
N LEU A 26 1.25 20.69 -2.78
CA LEU A 26 2.49 21.13 -3.41
C LEU A 26 2.29 22.52 -4.06
N PRO A 27 3.32 23.41 -4.01
CA PRO A 27 3.30 24.69 -4.72
C PRO A 27 3.09 24.52 -6.22
N GLU A 28 2.45 25.51 -6.88
CA GLU A 28 2.20 25.46 -8.34
C GLU A 28 3.44 25.15 -9.17
N GLY A 29 4.59 25.68 -8.79
CA GLY A 29 5.86 25.48 -9.50
C GLY A 29 6.39 24.06 -9.51
N CYS A 30 5.89 23.17 -8.60
CA CYS A 30 6.32 21.77 -8.55
C CYS A 30 5.14 20.81 -8.33
N ARG A 31 3.89 21.26 -8.57
CA ARG A 31 2.70 20.45 -8.42
C ARG A 31 2.47 19.59 -9.66
N PRO A 32 2.36 18.26 -9.54
CA PRO A 32 2.02 17.40 -10.66
C PRO A 32 0.58 17.67 -11.15
N LEU A 33 0.41 17.81 -12.44
CA LEU A 33 -0.88 18.10 -13.09
C LEU A 33 -1.61 16.85 -13.58
N ASN A 34 -0.92 15.72 -13.65
CA ASN A 34 -1.46 14.45 -14.13
C ASN A 34 -0.75 13.27 -13.43
N GLU A 35 -1.30 12.07 -13.60
CA GLU A 35 -0.79 10.86 -12.95
C GLU A 35 0.65 10.51 -13.37
N LEU A 36 1.04 10.77 -14.64
CA LEU A 36 2.40 10.52 -15.09
C LEU A 36 3.41 11.35 -14.29
N GLU A 37 3.13 12.65 -14.12
CA GLU A 37 3.96 13.54 -13.30
C GLU A 37 3.96 13.12 -11.83
N GLY A 38 2.80 12.72 -11.28
CA GLY A 38 2.71 12.16 -9.93
C GLY A 38 3.62 10.95 -9.73
N HIS A 39 3.65 10.04 -10.70
CA HIS A 39 4.56 8.88 -10.69
C HIS A 39 6.05 9.26 -10.85
N GLN A 40 6.35 10.34 -11.57
CA GLN A 40 7.72 10.86 -11.65
C GLN A 40 8.20 11.38 -10.30
N VAL A 41 7.35 12.14 -9.59
CA VAL A 41 7.63 12.59 -8.21
C VAL A 41 7.78 11.40 -7.26
N GLN A 42 6.88 10.41 -7.35
CA GLN A 42 6.97 9.17 -6.56
C GLN A 42 8.31 8.43 -6.79
N ALA A 43 8.79 8.36 -8.02
CA ALA A 43 10.08 7.75 -8.34
C ALA A 43 11.27 8.60 -7.82
N ALA A 44 11.15 9.93 -7.85
CA ALA A 44 12.14 10.83 -7.28
C ALA A 44 12.18 10.72 -5.75
N LEU A 45 11.04 10.50 -5.10
CA LEU A 45 10.92 10.34 -3.65
C LEU A 45 11.83 9.23 -3.11
N THR A 46 11.92 8.08 -3.78
CA THR A 46 12.79 6.99 -3.35
C THR A 46 14.28 7.39 -3.37
N ARG A 47 14.68 8.16 -4.39
CA ARG A 47 16.06 8.67 -4.49
C ARG A 47 16.36 9.71 -3.41
N VAL A 48 15.44 10.65 -3.20
CA VAL A 48 15.55 11.69 -2.16
C VAL A 48 15.59 11.06 -0.77
N ALA A 49 14.73 10.09 -0.51
CA ALA A 49 14.67 9.35 0.75
C ALA A 49 15.89 8.46 0.98
N ARG A 50 16.64 8.11 -0.08
CA ARG A 50 17.70 7.10 -0.05
C ARG A 50 17.22 5.77 0.54
N GLN A 51 16.01 5.36 0.12
CA GLN A 51 15.38 4.13 0.56
C GLN A 51 15.12 3.22 -0.63
N ASP A 52 15.38 1.92 -0.44
CA ASP A 52 15.00 0.91 -1.40
C ASP A 52 13.49 0.68 -1.39
N THR A 53 12.95 0.27 -2.55
CA THR A 53 11.56 -0.17 -2.67
C THR A 53 11.50 -1.67 -2.39
N GLU A 54 10.96 -2.07 -1.23
CA GLU A 54 10.80 -3.47 -0.84
C GLU A 54 9.55 -4.12 -1.47
N GLY A 55 8.60 -3.30 -1.85
CA GLY A 55 7.35 -3.78 -2.42
C GLY A 55 6.46 -2.65 -2.91
N TRP A 56 5.21 -3.02 -3.19
CA TRP A 56 4.19 -2.12 -3.69
C TRP A 56 2.89 -2.32 -2.94
N LYS A 57 2.16 -1.21 -2.73
CA LYS A 57 0.79 -1.22 -2.20
C LYS A 57 -0.20 -0.73 -3.26
N ILE A 58 -1.47 -1.07 -3.07
CA ILE A 58 -2.54 -0.60 -3.94
C ILE A 58 -3.59 0.13 -3.09
N ALA A 59 -3.67 1.44 -3.23
CA ALA A 59 -4.70 2.25 -2.60
C ALA A 59 -5.99 2.27 -3.44
N ALA A 60 -7.13 2.60 -2.80
CA ALA A 60 -8.42 2.79 -3.45
C ALA A 60 -8.91 1.57 -4.25
N THR A 61 -8.80 0.39 -3.68
CA THR A 61 -9.21 -0.87 -4.31
C THR A 61 -10.72 -1.14 -4.23
N SER A 62 -11.50 -0.25 -3.63
CA SER A 62 -12.97 -0.31 -3.61
C SER A 62 -13.59 0.98 -4.15
N LYS A 63 -14.85 0.91 -4.61
CA LYS A 63 -15.58 2.10 -5.05
C LYS A 63 -15.73 3.14 -3.94
N ALA A 64 -15.96 2.69 -2.70
CA ALA A 64 -16.03 3.58 -1.54
C ALA A 64 -14.69 4.28 -1.29
N GLY A 65 -13.56 3.54 -1.35
CA GLY A 65 -12.22 4.10 -1.23
C GLY A 65 -11.91 5.11 -2.34
N GLN A 66 -12.26 4.81 -3.60
CA GLN A 66 -12.10 5.75 -4.72
C GLN A 66 -12.89 7.05 -4.51
N GLN A 67 -14.14 6.95 -4.06
CA GLN A 67 -14.97 8.11 -3.75
C GLN A 67 -14.41 8.91 -2.56
N HIS A 68 -13.92 8.23 -1.52
CA HIS A 68 -13.38 8.85 -0.32
C HIS A 68 -12.19 9.76 -0.63
N ILE A 69 -11.25 9.31 -1.45
CA ILE A 69 -10.05 10.09 -1.82
C ILE A 69 -10.18 10.79 -3.19
N ASN A 70 -11.39 10.82 -3.75
CA ASN A 70 -11.72 11.50 -4.99
C ASN A 70 -10.82 11.10 -6.17
N VAL A 71 -10.74 9.80 -6.45
CA VAL A 71 -10.00 9.23 -7.59
C VAL A 71 -10.88 8.33 -8.44
N SER A 72 -10.52 8.11 -9.70
CA SER A 72 -11.30 7.32 -10.66
C SER A 72 -10.92 5.84 -10.68
N GLY A 73 -9.83 5.46 -10.01
CA GLY A 73 -9.30 4.09 -10.01
C GLY A 73 -8.31 3.86 -8.87
N PRO A 74 -7.73 2.65 -8.81
CA PRO A 74 -6.72 2.35 -7.80
C PRO A 74 -5.39 3.05 -8.11
N LEU A 75 -4.63 3.33 -7.06
CA LEU A 75 -3.33 4.01 -7.12
C LEU A 75 -2.23 3.09 -6.57
N ALA A 76 -1.10 3.02 -7.26
CA ALA A 76 0.06 2.25 -6.81
C ALA A 76 1.03 3.12 -6.00
N GLY A 77 1.42 2.65 -4.81
CA GLY A 77 2.45 3.25 -3.95
C GLY A 77 3.64 2.31 -3.75
N ARG A 78 4.81 2.86 -3.46
CA ARG A 78 6.03 2.11 -3.15
C ARG A 78 6.13 1.88 -1.64
N MET A 79 6.40 0.66 -1.23
CA MET A 79 6.73 0.36 0.17
C MET A 79 8.23 0.53 0.37
N LEU A 80 8.61 1.58 1.09
CA LEU A 80 10.02 1.89 1.37
C LEU A 80 10.55 1.03 2.51
N ALA A 81 11.78 0.53 2.39
CA ALA A 81 12.39 -0.41 3.33
C ALA A 81 12.28 0.02 4.81
N LYS A 82 12.48 1.31 5.09
CA LYS A 82 12.38 1.88 6.45
C LYS A 82 11.03 1.61 7.13
N PHE A 83 9.95 1.48 6.35
CA PHE A 83 8.59 1.39 6.84
C PHE A 83 8.00 -0.02 6.73
N VAL A 84 8.83 -1.01 6.44
CA VAL A 84 8.43 -2.43 6.41
C VAL A 84 8.91 -3.11 7.69
N CYS A 85 7.98 -3.63 8.47
CA CYS A 85 8.24 -4.22 9.78
C CYS A 85 7.82 -5.69 9.82
N PRO A 86 8.45 -6.52 10.66
CA PRO A 86 8.02 -7.90 10.88
C PRO A 86 6.73 -7.98 11.70
N ASP A 87 6.12 -9.17 11.69
CA ASP A 87 4.99 -9.52 12.55
C ASP A 87 5.27 -9.24 14.03
N GLY A 88 4.29 -8.68 14.73
CA GLY A 88 4.39 -8.30 16.14
C GLY A 88 5.14 -7.00 16.41
N ALA A 89 5.53 -6.24 15.40
CA ALA A 89 6.21 -4.96 15.60
C ALA A 89 5.33 -3.94 16.33
N GLU A 90 5.99 -3.06 17.08
CA GLU A 90 5.40 -1.86 17.66
C GLU A 90 5.66 -0.67 16.74
N VAL A 91 4.61 0.11 16.44
CA VAL A 91 4.68 1.30 15.58
C VAL A 91 4.28 2.54 16.37
N ASP A 92 5.05 3.60 16.22
CA ASP A 92 4.72 4.92 16.76
C ASP A 92 3.75 5.67 15.83
N LEU A 93 2.62 6.10 16.39
CA LEU A 93 1.59 6.88 15.68
C LEU A 93 1.75 8.39 15.85
N SER A 94 2.78 8.88 16.51
CA SER A 94 2.94 10.31 16.81
C SER A 94 2.85 11.20 15.57
N SER A 95 3.37 10.72 14.43
CA SER A 95 3.36 11.42 13.15
C SER A 95 2.29 10.92 12.17
N ASN A 96 1.52 9.87 12.51
CA ASN A 96 0.48 9.35 11.63
C ASN A 96 -0.83 10.11 11.83
N GLN A 97 -1.39 10.65 10.74
CA GLN A 97 -2.60 11.48 10.77
C GLN A 97 -3.87 10.72 10.39
N MET A 98 -3.76 9.75 9.50
CA MET A 98 -4.93 8.99 9.04
C MET A 98 -5.50 8.09 10.14
N ARG A 99 -4.66 7.62 11.08
CA ARG A 99 -5.07 6.84 12.26
C ARG A 99 -5.99 5.67 11.92
N VAL A 100 -5.65 4.94 10.87
CA VAL A 100 -6.37 3.72 10.45
C VAL A 100 -5.38 2.59 10.16
N ALA A 101 -5.87 1.34 10.30
CA ALA A 101 -5.16 0.13 9.91
C ALA A 101 -6.01 -0.71 8.96
N GLU A 102 -5.36 -1.41 8.06
CA GLU A 102 -5.93 -2.16 6.95
C GLU A 102 -5.36 -3.58 6.94
N ALA A 103 -6.25 -4.59 6.86
CA ALA A 103 -5.85 -6.00 6.77
C ALA A 103 -5.80 -6.44 5.30
N GLU A 104 -4.65 -6.98 4.87
CA GLU A 104 -4.36 -7.18 3.45
C GLU A 104 -3.70 -8.53 3.15
N PHE A 105 -3.96 -9.05 1.94
CA PHE A 105 -3.17 -10.13 1.35
C PHE A 105 -1.89 -9.56 0.73
N VAL A 106 -0.76 -10.25 0.96
CA VAL A 106 0.56 -9.84 0.48
C VAL A 106 1.17 -10.96 -0.35
N PHE A 107 1.53 -10.67 -1.59
CA PHE A 107 2.14 -11.65 -2.51
C PHE A 107 3.63 -11.32 -2.69
N ARG A 108 4.50 -12.29 -2.46
CA ARG A 108 5.95 -12.14 -2.66
C ARG A 108 6.39 -12.83 -3.93
N PHE A 109 7.32 -12.19 -4.63
CA PHE A 109 7.82 -12.64 -5.93
C PHE A 109 9.19 -13.30 -5.82
N TRP A 110 9.35 -14.46 -6.40
CA TRP A 110 10.63 -15.18 -6.46
C TRP A 110 11.43 -14.89 -7.73
N LYS A 111 10.80 -14.41 -8.78
CA LYS A 111 11.43 -13.99 -10.04
C LYS A 111 10.98 -12.60 -10.46
N ASN A 112 11.79 -11.93 -11.30
CA ASN A 112 11.43 -10.66 -11.89
C ASN A 112 10.23 -10.81 -12.83
N ILE A 113 9.38 -9.79 -12.87
CA ILE A 113 8.39 -9.60 -13.94
C ILE A 113 8.89 -8.43 -14.81
N PRO A 114 9.47 -8.72 -15.98
CA PRO A 114 10.01 -7.69 -16.87
C PRO A 114 8.91 -6.86 -17.54
N VAL A 115 9.29 -5.76 -18.14
CA VAL A 115 8.38 -5.01 -19.04
C VAL A 115 8.24 -5.78 -20.36
N GLN A 116 6.99 -5.98 -20.78
CA GLN A 116 6.66 -6.60 -22.06
C GLN A 116 5.57 -5.81 -22.80
N GLN A 117 5.36 -6.09 -24.08
CA GLN A 117 4.37 -5.38 -24.89
C GLN A 117 2.94 -5.72 -24.47
N ASP A 118 2.63 -7.02 -24.37
CA ASP A 118 1.30 -7.51 -24.03
C ASP A 118 1.02 -7.47 -22.52
N PRO A 119 -0.25 -7.29 -22.12
CA PRO A 119 -0.62 -7.41 -20.71
C PRO A 119 -0.35 -8.81 -20.16
N TYR A 120 0.11 -8.85 -18.92
CA TYR A 120 0.23 -10.10 -18.17
C TYR A 120 -1.15 -10.67 -17.82
N SER A 121 -1.33 -11.95 -18.08
CA SER A 121 -2.45 -12.74 -17.54
C SER A 121 -2.24 -13.06 -16.06
N LEU A 122 -3.31 -13.42 -15.35
CA LEU A 122 -3.20 -13.89 -13.97
C LEU A 122 -2.28 -15.11 -13.85
N ALA A 123 -2.35 -16.06 -14.79
CA ALA A 123 -1.52 -17.25 -14.77
C ALA A 123 -0.02 -16.91 -14.80
N GLU A 124 0.40 -16.02 -15.71
CA GLU A 124 1.79 -15.56 -15.80
C GLU A 124 2.26 -14.83 -14.55
N VAL A 125 1.39 -14.02 -13.93
CA VAL A 125 1.69 -13.34 -12.66
C VAL A 125 1.90 -14.38 -11.55
N LEU A 126 0.99 -15.36 -11.42
CA LEU A 126 1.06 -16.40 -10.38
C LEU A 126 2.26 -17.34 -10.53
N GLU A 127 2.79 -17.54 -11.73
CA GLU A 127 4.05 -18.23 -11.94
C GLU A 127 5.25 -17.54 -11.30
N ALA A 128 5.17 -16.23 -11.06
CA ALA A 128 6.24 -15.46 -10.43
C ALA A 128 6.04 -15.30 -8.92
N VAL A 129 4.89 -15.72 -8.38
CA VAL A 129 4.57 -15.65 -6.95
C VAL A 129 4.88 -16.98 -6.29
N ASP A 130 5.72 -16.97 -5.26
CA ASP A 130 6.04 -18.15 -4.44
C ASP A 130 5.33 -18.13 -3.08
N GLN A 131 5.11 -16.96 -2.49
CA GLN A 131 4.54 -16.83 -1.16
C GLN A 131 3.31 -15.94 -1.12
N LEU A 132 2.31 -16.38 -0.35
CA LEU A 132 1.25 -15.54 0.19
C LEU A 132 1.58 -15.27 1.66
N GLN A 133 1.59 -14.01 2.05
CA GLN A 133 1.73 -13.55 3.43
C GLN A 133 0.48 -12.76 3.84
N LEU A 134 0.33 -12.58 5.13
CA LEU A 134 -0.71 -11.74 5.71
C LEU A 134 -0.10 -10.39 6.06
N GLY A 135 -0.88 -9.31 5.99
CA GLY A 135 -0.33 -8.00 6.25
C GLY A 135 -1.28 -7.06 6.97
N ILE A 136 -0.69 -6.08 7.66
CA ILE A 136 -1.42 -4.93 8.20
C ILE A 136 -0.73 -3.68 7.67
N GLU A 137 -1.44 -2.90 6.86
CA GLU A 137 -0.98 -1.58 6.42
C GLU A 137 -1.51 -0.51 7.35
N ILE A 138 -0.65 0.48 7.66
CA ILE A 138 -1.02 1.71 8.35
C ILE A 138 -0.72 2.85 7.38
N PRO A 139 -1.70 3.26 6.55
CA PRO A 139 -1.49 4.34 5.59
C PRO A 139 -1.35 5.68 6.29
N ASP A 140 -0.69 6.61 5.58
CA ASP A 140 -0.64 8.00 6.00
C ASP A 140 -0.43 8.93 4.80
N SER A 141 -0.93 10.14 4.88
CA SER A 141 -0.72 11.17 3.87
C SER A 141 0.01 12.37 4.44
N ARG A 142 0.87 12.96 3.62
CA ARG A 142 1.58 14.21 3.95
C ARG A 142 0.75 15.45 3.59
N TYR A 143 -0.49 15.25 3.13
CA TYR A 143 -1.41 16.36 2.85
C TYR A 143 -2.49 16.49 3.92
N ILE A 144 -2.72 17.73 4.43
CA ILE A 144 -3.82 18.04 5.36
C ILE A 144 -5.18 17.64 4.76
N GLY A 145 -5.36 17.87 3.46
CA GLY A 145 -6.60 17.60 2.75
C GLY A 145 -6.47 16.51 1.71
N PHE A 146 -5.84 15.37 2.04
CA PHE A 146 -5.53 14.28 1.10
C PHE A 146 -6.74 13.81 0.27
N THR A 147 -7.95 13.90 0.79
CA THR A 147 -9.18 13.53 0.08
C THR A 147 -9.58 14.51 -1.05
N ARG A 148 -8.86 15.64 -1.19
CA ARG A 148 -9.20 16.71 -2.14
C ARG A 148 -8.08 17.09 -3.11
N VAL A 149 -6.85 16.62 -2.86
CA VAL A 149 -5.68 17.01 -3.68
C VAL A 149 -5.64 16.33 -5.05
N GLY A 150 -6.44 15.28 -5.27
CA GLY A 150 -6.55 14.57 -6.54
C GLY A 150 -5.44 13.53 -6.77
N ALA A 151 -5.66 12.67 -7.78
CA ALA A 151 -4.81 11.52 -8.06
C ALA A 151 -3.33 11.86 -8.28
N ALA A 152 -3.03 12.94 -9.02
CA ALA A 152 -1.66 13.34 -9.32
C ALA A 152 -0.84 13.64 -8.06
N GLN A 153 -1.39 14.42 -7.14
CA GLN A 153 -0.72 14.74 -5.88
C GLN A 153 -0.69 13.53 -4.94
N LEU A 154 -1.77 12.71 -4.90
CA LEU A 154 -1.75 11.47 -4.11
C LEU A 154 -0.67 10.49 -4.59
N LEU A 155 -0.45 10.38 -5.90
CA LEU A 155 0.64 9.57 -6.45
C LEU A 155 2.02 10.15 -6.09
N ALA A 156 2.18 11.47 -6.13
CA ALA A 156 3.38 12.16 -5.63
C ALA A 156 3.62 11.87 -4.15
N ASP A 157 2.55 11.80 -3.35
CA ASP A 157 2.54 11.40 -1.93
C ASP A 157 2.55 9.87 -1.74
N ASN A 158 3.09 9.17 -2.73
CA ASN A 158 3.31 7.73 -2.69
C ASN A 158 2.02 6.91 -2.41
N ALA A 159 0.86 7.39 -2.89
CA ALA A 159 -0.46 6.79 -2.69
C ALA A 159 -0.78 6.53 -1.20
N CYS A 160 -0.44 7.46 -0.34
CA CYS A 160 -0.58 7.36 1.13
C CYS A 160 0.17 6.15 1.75
N ALA A 161 1.21 5.63 1.11
CA ALA A 161 2.01 4.57 1.71
C ALA A 161 2.73 5.07 2.97
N SER A 162 2.74 4.23 4.01
CA SER A 162 3.49 4.47 5.24
C SER A 162 3.95 3.12 5.81
N TRP A 163 3.47 2.68 6.99
CA TRP A 163 3.95 1.44 7.60
C TRP A 163 3.26 0.21 7.03
N MET A 164 4.03 -0.88 6.89
CA MET A 164 3.56 -2.20 6.51
C MET A 164 4.11 -3.25 7.46
N ILE A 165 3.22 -3.99 8.11
CA ILE A 165 3.58 -5.15 8.91
C ILE A 165 3.45 -6.39 8.03
N LEU A 166 4.55 -7.07 7.79
CA LEU A 166 4.58 -8.34 7.07
C LEU A 166 4.40 -9.48 8.07
N GLY A 167 3.21 -10.03 8.09
CA GLY A 167 2.84 -11.18 8.88
C GLY A 167 3.43 -12.50 8.33
N PRO A 168 3.02 -13.64 8.89
CA PRO A 168 3.57 -14.93 8.53
C PRO A 168 3.22 -15.32 7.09
N GLU A 169 4.06 -16.19 6.52
CA GLU A 169 3.75 -16.89 5.28
C GLU A 169 2.61 -17.89 5.50
N VAL A 170 1.64 -17.88 4.60
CA VAL A 170 0.55 -18.86 4.56
C VAL A 170 1.08 -20.24 4.16
N LYS A 171 0.92 -21.23 5.02
CA LYS A 171 1.47 -22.58 4.82
C LYS A 171 0.52 -23.56 4.14
N VAL A 172 -0.77 -23.22 4.05
CA VAL A 172 -1.77 -24.04 3.35
C VAL A 172 -1.75 -23.76 1.84
N ALA A 173 -2.30 -24.68 1.04
CA ALA A 173 -2.38 -24.56 -0.42
C ALA A 173 -3.35 -23.45 -0.83
N TRP A 174 -2.94 -22.20 -0.76
CA TRP A 174 -3.75 -21.03 -1.02
C TRP A 174 -4.08 -20.79 -2.50
N LYS A 175 -3.25 -21.33 -3.43
CA LYS A 175 -3.45 -21.17 -4.89
C LYS A 175 -4.74 -21.84 -5.36
N ASP A 176 -5.22 -22.85 -4.63
CA ASP A 176 -6.45 -23.58 -4.92
C ASP A 176 -7.68 -23.03 -4.18
N ARG A 177 -7.52 -21.90 -3.47
CA ARG A 177 -8.60 -21.26 -2.71
C ARG A 177 -9.15 -20.04 -3.44
N ASP A 178 -10.45 -19.79 -3.25
CA ASP A 178 -11.06 -18.54 -3.68
C ASP A 178 -10.76 -17.44 -2.67
N LEU A 179 -9.68 -16.67 -2.93
CA LEU A 179 -9.31 -15.56 -2.06
C LEU A 179 -10.35 -14.44 -2.02
N ALA A 180 -11.25 -14.35 -3.00
CA ALA A 180 -12.31 -13.35 -2.98
C ALA A 180 -13.33 -13.64 -1.87
N GLU A 181 -13.66 -14.92 -1.66
CA GLU A 181 -14.62 -15.34 -0.62
C GLU A 181 -13.96 -15.52 0.75
N HIS A 182 -12.63 -15.46 0.83
CA HIS A 182 -11.92 -15.68 2.08
C HIS A 182 -12.24 -14.57 3.08
N GLU A 183 -12.81 -14.94 4.22
CA GLU A 183 -13.18 -14.02 5.29
C GLU A 183 -11.95 -13.53 6.04
N VAL A 184 -11.93 -12.23 6.35
CA VAL A 184 -10.88 -11.57 7.12
C VAL A 184 -11.53 -10.79 8.25
N ARG A 185 -11.01 -10.97 9.47
CA ARG A 185 -11.46 -10.28 10.68
C ARG A 185 -10.35 -9.43 11.26
N VAL A 186 -10.70 -8.33 11.88
CA VAL A 186 -9.75 -7.54 12.67
C VAL A 186 -10.22 -7.47 14.10
N LEU A 187 -9.32 -7.86 15.00
CA LEU A 187 -9.51 -7.70 16.44
C LEU A 187 -8.64 -6.54 16.92
N LYS A 188 -9.24 -5.67 17.72
CA LYS A 188 -8.54 -4.57 18.39
C LYS A 188 -8.71 -4.75 19.90
N ASN A 189 -7.60 -4.83 20.63
CA ASN A 189 -7.58 -5.06 22.09
C ASN A 189 -8.38 -6.31 22.51
N GLY A 190 -8.33 -7.35 21.66
CA GLY A 190 -9.04 -8.62 21.88
C GLY A 190 -10.51 -8.64 21.46
N ALA A 191 -11.11 -7.52 21.06
CA ALA A 191 -12.48 -7.46 20.54
C ALA A 191 -12.51 -7.40 19.04
N GLU A 192 -13.42 -8.16 18.39
CA GLU A 192 -13.68 -8.07 16.95
C GLU A 192 -14.28 -6.70 16.59
N VAL A 193 -13.66 -5.96 15.69
CA VAL A 193 -14.06 -4.59 15.31
C VAL A 193 -14.38 -4.45 13.82
N ALA A 194 -13.94 -5.38 12.98
CA ALA A 194 -14.26 -5.39 11.56
C ALA A 194 -14.24 -6.80 11.00
N VAL A 195 -15.12 -7.05 10.04
CA VAL A 195 -15.19 -8.28 9.24
C VAL A 195 -15.34 -7.89 7.77
N GLY A 196 -14.65 -8.60 6.90
CA GLY A 196 -14.73 -8.42 5.46
C GLY A 196 -14.21 -9.63 4.71
N SER A 197 -13.82 -9.45 3.47
CA SER A 197 -13.28 -10.53 2.65
C SER A 197 -12.42 -9.99 1.52
N GLY A 198 -11.70 -10.89 0.86
CA GLY A 198 -10.91 -10.52 -0.33
C GLY A 198 -11.72 -9.92 -1.48
N ARG A 199 -13.05 -10.12 -1.51
CA ARG A 199 -13.95 -9.51 -2.50
C ARG A 199 -13.92 -7.97 -2.47
N ASN A 200 -13.61 -7.38 -1.32
CA ASN A 200 -13.52 -5.93 -1.14
C ASN A 200 -12.34 -5.31 -1.94
N VAL A 201 -11.40 -6.15 -2.37
CA VAL A 201 -10.18 -5.75 -3.07
C VAL A 201 -10.37 -5.93 -4.58
N LEU A 202 -10.87 -4.94 -5.29
CA LEU A 202 -11.17 -4.98 -6.74
C LEU A 202 -11.98 -6.24 -7.16
N GLY A 203 -12.74 -6.82 -6.24
CA GLY A 203 -13.47 -8.07 -6.42
C GLY A 203 -12.64 -9.34 -6.19
N SER A 204 -11.32 -9.25 -6.11
CA SER A 204 -10.39 -10.34 -5.72
C SER A 204 -8.98 -9.81 -5.53
N PRO A 205 -8.22 -10.24 -4.50
CA PRO A 205 -6.80 -9.92 -4.33
C PRO A 205 -5.96 -10.29 -5.56
N LEU A 206 -6.31 -11.37 -6.25
CA LEU A 206 -5.60 -11.80 -7.47
C LEU A 206 -5.84 -10.85 -8.66
N LYS A 207 -7.04 -10.24 -8.74
CA LYS A 207 -7.31 -9.19 -9.74
C LYS A 207 -6.50 -7.92 -9.43
N ALA A 208 -6.43 -7.53 -8.16
CA ALA A 208 -5.64 -6.39 -7.73
C ALA A 208 -4.15 -6.61 -8.02
N LEU A 209 -3.63 -7.78 -7.70
CA LEU A 209 -2.25 -8.17 -8.02
C LEU A 209 -1.96 -8.06 -9.52
N THR A 210 -2.83 -8.63 -10.36
CA THR A 210 -2.69 -8.57 -11.84
C THR A 210 -2.80 -7.14 -12.36
N TRP A 211 -3.68 -6.33 -11.76
CA TRP A 211 -3.80 -4.92 -12.07
C TRP A 211 -2.49 -4.18 -11.82
N LEU A 212 -1.86 -4.37 -10.65
CA LEU A 212 -0.60 -3.69 -10.31
C LEU A 212 0.52 -4.07 -11.28
N VAL A 213 0.71 -5.36 -11.56
CA VAL A 213 1.72 -5.82 -12.52
C VAL A 213 1.53 -5.13 -13.88
N ASN A 214 0.30 -5.05 -14.36
CA ASN A 214 0.00 -4.39 -15.62
C ASN A 214 0.09 -2.86 -15.55
N ASP A 215 -0.14 -2.27 -14.40
CA ASP A 215 0.09 -0.85 -14.18
C ASP A 215 1.58 -0.51 -14.26
N LEU A 216 2.43 -1.27 -13.55
CA LEU A 216 3.89 -1.12 -13.64
C LEU A 216 4.39 -1.32 -15.07
N ARG A 217 3.90 -2.37 -15.76
CA ARG A 217 4.23 -2.63 -17.17
C ARG A 217 3.93 -1.42 -18.06
N ARG A 218 2.72 -0.81 -17.94
CA ARG A 218 2.33 0.37 -18.73
C ARG A 218 3.26 1.57 -18.50
N ARG A 219 3.85 1.66 -17.34
CA ARG A 219 4.79 2.71 -16.95
C ARG A 219 6.25 2.38 -17.26
N GLY A 220 6.51 1.27 -17.96
CA GLY A 220 7.86 0.82 -18.26
C GLY A 220 8.66 0.41 -17.01
N GLN A 221 7.97 0.01 -15.93
CA GLN A 221 8.57 -0.40 -14.67
C GLN A 221 8.49 -1.92 -14.51
N MET A 222 9.60 -2.50 -14.09
CA MET A 222 9.71 -3.91 -13.76
C MET A 222 9.37 -4.14 -12.29
N LEU A 223 8.75 -5.26 -11.96
CA LEU A 223 8.64 -5.75 -10.61
C LEU A 223 9.78 -6.74 -10.37
N TYR A 224 10.55 -6.51 -9.32
CA TYR A 224 11.75 -7.28 -9.04
C TYR A 224 11.49 -8.47 -8.13
N ARG A 225 12.28 -9.51 -8.29
CA ARG A 225 12.29 -10.64 -7.36
C ARG A 225 12.50 -10.15 -5.93
N HIS A 226 11.91 -10.84 -4.97
CA HIS A 226 11.89 -10.52 -3.54
C HIS A 226 11.03 -9.31 -3.16
N GLN A 227 10.58 -8.49 -4.12
CA GLN A 227 9.56 -7.51 -3.82
C GLN A 227 8.24 -8.20 -3.49
N PHE A 228 7.42 -7.50 -2.70
CA PHE A 228 6.05 -7.92 -2.42
C PHE A 228 5.03 -6.95 -3.01
N VAL A 229 3.80 -7.43 -3.13
CA VAL A 229 2.63 -6.59 -3.46
C VAL A 229 1.57 -6.82 -2.38
N THR A 230 1.16 -5.74 -1.71
CA THR A 230 0.00 -5.72 -0.84
C THR A 230 -1.20 -5.16 -1.60
N THR A 231 -2.35 -5.82 -1.49
CA THR A 231 -3.41 -5.73 -2.51
C THR A 231 -4.56 -4.80 -2.18
N GLY A 232 -4.51 -4.14 -1.02
CA GLY A 232 -5.60 -3.29 -0.54
C GLY A 232 -6.42 -3.98 0.54
N THR A 233 -7.13 -3.19 1.34
CA THR A 233 -7.82 -3.66 2.53
C THR A 233 -8.99 -4.60 2.24
N CYS A 234 -9.02 -5.72 2.96
CA CYS A 234 -10.14 -6.68 2.95
C CYS A 234 -11.31 -6.26 3.84
N VAL A 235 -11.08 -5.31 4.75
CA VAL A 235 -12.08 -4.80 5.71
C VAL A 235 -12.24 -3.28 5.56
N THR A 236 -13.27 -2.71 6.17
CA THR A 236 -13.28 -1.25 6.36
C THR A 236 -12.10 -0.85 7.23
N PRO A 237 -11.31 0.17 6.83
CA PRO A 237 -10.16 0.61 7.63
C PRO A 237 -10.53 0.85 9.10
N VAL A 238 -9.76 0.24 10.01
CA VAL A 238 -10.05 0.24 11.45
C VAL A 238 -9.40 1.44 12.11
N PRO A 239 -10.15 2.31 12.81
CA PRO A 239 -9.56 3.41 13.58
C PRO A 239 -8.63 2.89 14.68
N ILE A 240 -7.44 3.51 14.80
CA ILE A 240 -6.38 3.13 15.73
C ILE A 240 -5.95 4.32 16.61
N ALA A 241 -5.46 4.01 17.79
CA ALA A 241 -4.93 4.96 18.76
C ALA A 241 -3.64 4.43 19.43
N PRO A 242 -2.82 5.30 20.02
CA PRO A 242 -1.71 4.87 20.85
C PRO A 242 -2.14 3.86 21.92
N GLY A 243 -1.34 2.82 22.12
CA GLY A 243 -1.61 1.73 23.06
C GLY A 243 -2.53 0.62 22.53
N ASP A 244 -3.13 0.75 21.35
CA ASP A 244 -3.92 -0.32 20.73
C ASP A 244 -3.05 -1.51 20.33
N ALA A 245 -3.62 -2.72 20.39
CA ALA A 245 -3.07 -3.95 19.83
C ALA A 245 -4.02 -4.48 18.76
N LEU A 246 -3.50 -4.83 17.60
CA LEU A 246 -4.26 -5.36 16.47
C LEU A 246 -3.89 -6.79 16.12
N VAL A 247 -4.89 -7.56 15.75
CA VAL A 247 -4.77 -8.87 15.12
C VAL A 247 -5.62 -8.86 13.86
N ALA A 248 -5.01 -9.04 12.70
CA ALA A 248 -5.69 -9.35 11.46
C ALA A 248 -5.75 -10.87 11.31
N ASP A 249 -6.96 -11.42 11.44
CA ASP A 249 -7.22 -12.86 11.44
C ASP A 249 -7.77 -13.29 10.08
N PHE A 250 -7.01 -14.15 9.40
CA PHE A 250 -7.34 -14.73 8.09
C PHE A 250 -7.74 -16.22 8.23
N GLY A 251 -8.30 -16.61 9.38
CA GLY A 251 -8.79 -17.97 9.61
C GLY A 251 -7.70 -19.04 9.41
N GLU A 252 -7.93 -20.00 8.51
CA GLU A 252 -6.97 -21.08 8.24
C GLU A 252 -5.62 -20.61 7.69
N PHE A 253 -5.52 -19.38 7.19
CA PHE A 253 -4.26 -18.82 6.69
C PHE A 253 -3.37 -18.30 7.81
N GLY A 254 -3.94 -18.04 9.00
CA GLY A 254 -3.21 -17.54 10.16
C GLY A 254 -3.56 -16.10 10.51
N GLN A 255 -2.67 -15.44 11.24
CA GLN A 255 -2.90 -14.11 11.78
C GLN A 255 -1.65 -13.24 11.64
N ALA A 256 -1.83 -11.95 11.33
CA ALA A 256 -0.81 -10.92 11.46
C ALA A 256 -1.11 -10.06 12.69
N ARG A 257 -0.07 -9.61 13.41
CA ARG A 257 -0.20 -8.88 14.67
C ARG A 257 0.68 -7.64 14.71
N MET A 258 0.24 -6.64 15.47
CA MET A 258 1.05 -5.47 15.79
C MET A 258 0.53 -4.76 17.05
N THR A 259 1.33 -3.84 17.55
CA THR A 259 0.95 -2.93 18.64
C THR A 259 1.33 -1.50 18.27
N PHE A 260 0.72 -0.54 18.94
CA PHE A 260 1.11 0.86 18.85
C PHE A 260 1.68 1.32 20.18
N SER A 261 2.76 2.13 20.11
CA SER A 261 3.34 2.72 21.32
C SER A 261 2.31 3.58 22.06
N SER A 262 2.42 3.62 23.38
CA SER A 262 1.45 4.32 24.25
C SER A 262 1.70 5.84 24.36
N ASN A 263 2.72 6.36 23.68
CA ASN A 263 3.13 7.77 23.75
C ASN A 263 2.53 8.59 22.61
#